data_afdbe56a33830e1c9666d0e0175ede1c
#
_entry.id   afdbe56a33830e1c9666d0e0175ede1c
#
_cell.length_a   1.000
_cell.length_b   1.000
_cell.length_c   1.000
_cell.angle_alpha   90.00
_cell.angle_beta   90.00
_cell.angle_gamma   90.00
#
_symmetry.space_group_name_H-M   'P 1'
#
loop_
_entity.id
_entity.type
_entity.pdbx_description
1 polymer ?
#
loop_
_entity_poly.entity_id
_entity_poly.type
_entity_poly.pdbx_seq_one_letter_code
_entity_poly.pdbx_strand_id
1 'polypeptide(L)'
;VQISFDRDYIFCGEEANLVETIVNNKYLPLPVLEVGFDMSRWVVFQDEENSTVSDMTYRRDVFTASVRQRITRTLPVRGKKRGYYRIASTTVTSYDFLMTEKQVAHFPQETEFYVLPAHISASHIRIPYSKIMGLLVSRRRVYDDPFEFAGIRDYRRSDPMKYINWKASARGGTLLVNQHDSTLSQKVTVLLDCTGIGSAVTDALNETAISIAAELAERMLADGISVSAISNGIDTVDGKMLSTGELTGRNTALYLRRQLARLECRNDLTPMPQLLRTLHDGAHGSDLYVLISKEQKLPVLPDLEALTEGSDAIWILPEDRNMPERYKLTETSKSVEIVRWEV
;
A
#
# COMPACT_ATOMS: atom_id res chain seq x y z
N VAL A 1 -3.42 -32.38 8.23
CA VAL A 1 -2.75 -31.64 7.14
C VAL A 1 -2.81 -30.18 7.47
N GLN A 2 -1.68 -29.48 7.33
CA GLN A 2 -1.57 -28.05 7.52
C GLN A 2 -0.81 -27.46 6.33
N ILE A 3 -1.33 -26.37 5.79
CA ILE A 3 -0.68 -25.60 4.73
C ILE A 3 -0.43 -24.20 5.29
N SER A 4 0.80 -23.68 5.14
CA SER A 4 1.18 -22.35 5.61
C SER A 4 2.25 -21.76 4.72
N PHE A 5 2.38 -20.44 4.71
CA PHE A 5 3.54 -19.78 4.12
C PHE A 5 4.66 -19.60 5.16
N ASP A 6 5.89 -19.54 4.70
CA ASP A 6 7.07 -19.28 5.54
C ASP A 6 7.12 -17.83 6.06
N ARG A 7 6.34 -16.94 5.45
CA ARG A 7 6.17 -15.54 5.81
C ARG A 7 4.76 -15.05 5.51
N ASP A 8 4.30 -14.03 6.20
CA ASP A 8 2.93 -13.50 6.05
C ASP A 8 2.76 -12.65 4.77
N TYR A 9 3.85 -12.10 4.25
CA TYR A 9 3.82 -11.25 3.05
C TYR A 9 5.13 -11.28 2.27
N ILE A 10 5.03 -10.91 0.99
CA ILE A 10 6.13 -10.56 0.08
C ILE A 10 5.77 -9.32 -0.71
N PHE A 11 6.74 -8.71 -1.38
CA PHE A 11 6.46 -7.70 -2.39
C PHE A 11 6.19 -8.32 -3.75
N CYS A 12 5.43 -7.60 -4.60
CA CYS A 12 5.13 -8.07 -5.95
C CYS A 12 6.42 -8.35 -6.72
N GLY A 13 6.52 -9.56 -7.28
CA GLY A 13 7.69 -10.06 -7.97
C GLY A 13 8.65 -10.89 -7.12
N GLU A 14 8.52 -10.87 -5.79
CA GLU A 14 9.34 -11.67 -4.87
C GLU A 14 8.84 -13.10 -4.71
N GLU A 15 9.65 -13.89 -4.04
CA GLU A 15 9.43 -15.31 -3.78
C GLU A 15 9.21 -15.59 -2.29
N ALA A 16 8.38 -16.59 -2.02
CA ALA A 16 8.13 -17.18 -0.71
C ALA A 16 8.05 -18.71 -0.83
N ASN A 17 7.92 -19.38 0.29
CA ASN A 17 7.69 -20.80 0.31
C ASN A 17 6.33 -21.15 0.91
N LEU A 18 5.56 -21.96 0.20
CA LEU A 18 4.41 -22.65 0.74
C LEU A 18 4.89 -23.96 1.36
N VAL A 19 4.52 -24.19 2.61
CA VAL A 19 4.93 -25.37 3.39
C VAL A 19 3.71 -26.23 3.65
N GLU A 20 3.74 -27.44 3.12
CA GLU A 20 2.77 -28.50 3.38
C GLU A 20 3.29 -29.39 4.48
N THR A 21 2.55 -29.52 5.57
CA THR A 21 2.88 -30.41 6.68
C THR A 21 1.80 -31.47 6.83
N ILE A 22 2.18 -32.72 6.68
CA ILE A 22 1.32 -33.88 6.84
C ILE A 22 1.78 -34.66 8.05
N VAL A 23 0.87 -34.99 8.96
CA VAL A 23 1.17 -35.76 10.16
C VAL A 23 0.28 -36.98 10.21
N ASN A 24 0.86 -38.17 10.09
CA ASN A 24 0.18 -39.42 10.32
C ASN A 24 0.40 -39.86 11.78
N ASN A 25 -0.57 -39.63 12.65
CA ASN A 25 -0.54 -40.08 14.06
C ASN A 25 -1.09 -41.48 14.28
N LYS A 26 -1.50 -42.16 13.20
CA LYS A 26 -2.11 -43.53 13.27
C LYS A 26 -1.02 -44.60 13.33
N TYR A 27 -1.39 -45.76 13.79
CA TYR A 27 -0.57 -46.97 13.75
C TYR A 27 -0.62 -47.69 12.38
N LEU A 28 -1.41 -47.18 11.43
CA LEU A 28 -1.48 -47.70 10.07
C LEU A 28 -0.78 -46.74 9.11
N PRO A 29 -0.01 -47.23 8.17
CA PRO A 29 0.54 -46.40 7.10
C PRO A 29 -0.57 -45.93 6.17
N LEU A 30 -0.35 -44.80 5.52
CA LEU A 30 -1.19 -44.25 4.46
C LEU A 30 -0.41 -44.41 3.15
N PRO A 31 -0.71 -45.48 2.35
CA PRO A 31 0.09 -45.78 1.16
C PRO A 31 -0.03 -44.71 0.09
N VAL A 32 -1.22 -44.16 -0.10
CA VAL A 32 -1.52 -43.08 -1.02
C VAL A 32 -2.42 -42.07 -0.34
N LEU A 33 -1.91 -40.84 -0.24
CA LEU A 33 -2.59 -39.68 0.31
C LEU A 33 -2.47 -38.53 -0.70
N GLU A 34 -3.58 -38.17 -1.31
CA GLU A 34 -3.66 -36.98 -2.15
C GLU A 34 -4.08 -35.78 -1.31
N VAL A 35 -3.31 -34.69 -1.43
CA VAL A 35 -3.62 -33.41 -0.79
C VAL A 35 -3.87 -32.40 -1.90
N GLY A 36 -5.10 -31.89 -1.95
CA GLY A 36 -5.52 -30.91 -2.95
C GLY A 36 -5.95 -29.61 -2.30
N PHE A 37 -5.56 -28.50 -2.88
CA PHE A 37 -6.03 -27.15 -2.50
C PHE A 37 -6.07 -26.23 -3.71
N ASP A 38 -6.80 -25.15 -3.57
CA ASP A 38 -6.89 -24.09 -4.56
C ASP A 38 -6.30 -22.79 -4.03
N MET A 39 -5.67 -22.05 -4.93
CA MET A 39 -5.06 -20.75 -4.65
C MET A 39 -5.23 -19.82 -5.85
N SER A 40 -5.11 -18.52 -5.63
CA SER A 40 -5.17 -17.54 -6.72
C SER A 40 -4.09 -17.80 -7.76
N ARG A 41 -4.45 -17.71 -9.05
CA ARG A 41 -3.52 -17.79 -10.19
C ARG A 41 -2.39 -16.76 -10.18
N TRP A 42 -2.49 -15.74 -9.36
CA TRP A 42 -1.48 -14.67 -9.23
C TRP A 42 -0.35 -15.02 -8.26
N VAL A 43 -0.49 -16.11 -7.51
CA VAL A 43 0.59 -16.72 -6.74
C VAL A 43 0.99 -18.00 -7.48
N VAL A 44 2.11 -17.95 -8.17
CA VAL A 44 2.53 -18.97 -9.13
C VAL A 44 3.57 -19.87 -8.51
N PHE A 45 3.38 -21.19 -8.60
CA PHE A 45 4.41 -22.17 -8.24
C PHE A 45 5.54 -22.13 -9.26
N GLN A 46 6.78 -22.25 -8.81
CA GLN A 46 7.93 -22.42 -9.71
C GLN A 46 7.94 -23.80 -10.35
N ASP A 47 7.42 -24.79 -9.61
CA ASP A 47 7.20 -26.14 -10.10
C ASP A 47 5.73 -26.25 -10.54
N GLU A 48 5.50 -26.28 -11.85
CA GLU A 48 4.16 -26.42 -12.45
C GLU A 48 3.65 -27.86 -12.43
N GLU A 49 4.47 -28.84 -12.02
CA GLU A 49 4.06 -30.23 -11.85
C GLU A 49 2.88 -30.29 -10.86
N ASN A 50 1.91 -31.15 -11.16
CA ASN A 50 0.69 -31.32 -10.33
C ASN A 50 -0.20 -30.10 -10.17
N SER A 51 -0.02 -29.06 -10.98
CA SER A 51 -0.82 -27.84 -10.98
C SER A 51 -1.65 -27.71 -12.26
N THR A 52 -2.93 -27.33 -12.11
CA THR A 52 -3.80 -26.94 -13.23
C THR A 52 -4.24 -25.51 -13.00
N VAL A 53 -3.97 -24.62 -13.95
CA VAL A 53 -4.30 -23.21 -13.85
C VAL A 53 -5.48 -22.87 -14.74
N SER A 54 -6.53 -22.29 -14.16
CA SER A 54 -7.66 -21.68 -14.85
C SER A 54 -7.94 -20.31 -14.22
N ASP A 55 -9.10 -20.08 -13.64
CA ASP A 55 -9.39 -18.91 -12.81
C ASP A 55 -8.64 -18.94 -11.48
N MET A 56 -8.44 -20.16 -10.97
CA MET A 56 -7.60 -20.47 -9.82
C MET A 56 -6.50 -21.45 -10.21
N THR A 57 -5.48 -21.56 -9.39
CA THR A 57 -4.48 -22.63 -9.47
C THR A 57 -4.94 -23.77 -8.56
N TYR A 58 -5.26 -24.90 -9.16
CA TYR A 58 -5.59 -26.12 -8.47
C TYR A 58 -4.34 -26.97 -8.37
N ARG A 59 -3.89 -27.27 -7.16
CA ARG A 59 -2.75 -28.15 -6.92
C ARG A 59 -3.19 -29.43 -6.24
N ARG A 60 -2.59 -30.54 -6.67
CA ARG A 60 -2.85 -31.87 -6.09
C ARG A 60 -1.52 -32.61 -5.94
N ASP A 61 -1.08 -32.79 -4.72
CA ASP A 61 0.16 -33.46 -4.39
C ASP A 61 -0.12 -34.83 -3.76
N VAL A 62 0.70 -35.83 -4.11
CA VAL A 62 0.57 -37.21 -3.63
C VAL A 62 1.68 -37.51 -2.65
N PHE A 63 1.33 -38.12 -1.54
CA PHE A 63 2.22 -38.49 -0.45
C PHE A 63 2.02 -39.95 -0.04
N THR A 64 3.10 -40.55 0.52
CA THR A 64 3.05 -41.81 1.24
C THR A 64 3.53 -41.56 2.65
N ALA A 65 2.67 -41.81 3.65
CA ALA A 65 3.01 -41.57 5.04
C ALA A 65 3.08 -42.87 5.84
N SER A 66 4.24 -43.19 6.36
CA SER A 66 4.46 -44.28 7.30
C SER A 66 3.78 -44.04 8.63
N VAL A 67 3.79 -45.05 9.49
CA VAL A 67 3.25 -45.00 10.86
C VAL A 67 3.94 -43.90 11.64
N ARG A 68 3.16 -43.03 12.29
CA ARG A 68 3.66 -41.90 13.12
C ARG A 68 4.68 -41.00 12.42
N GLN A 69 4.53 -40.81 11.13
CA GLN A 69 5.44 -39.99 10.33
C GLN A 69 4.92 -38.57 10.18
N ARG A 70 5.84 -37.61 10.24
CA ARG A 70 5.63 -36.23 9.77
C ARG A 70 6.39 -36.04 8.47
N ILE A 71 5.69 -35.50 7.47
CA ILE A 71 6.26 -35.12 6.17
C ILE A 71 6.09 -33.62 6.02
N THR A 72 7.15 -32.96 5.62
CA THR A 72 7.11 -31.52 5.30
C THR A 72 7.63 -31.37 3.87
N ARG A 73 6.84 -30.69 3.04
CA ARG A 73 7.21 -30.34 1.66
C ARG A 73 7.20 -28.83 1.54
N THR A 74 8.23 -28.28 0.91
CA THR A 74 8.38 -26.85 0.65
C THR A 74 8.24 -26.59 -0.83
N LEU A 75 7.37 -25.68 -1.20
CA LEU A 75 7.04 -25.33 -2.57
C LEU A 75 7.35 -23.85 -2.78
N PRO A 76 8.35 -23.51 -3.60
CA PRO A 76 8.64 -22.14 -3.91
C PRO A 76 7.51 -21.53 -4.77
N VAL A 77 7.03 -20.36 -4.34
CA VAL A 77 5.98 -19.60 -5.02
C VAL A 77 6.45 -18.17 -5.28
N ARG A 78 5.88 -17.55 -6.32
CA ARG A 78 6.16 -16.16 -6.68
C ARG A 78 4.86 -15.36 -6.76
N GLY A 79 4.81 -14.19 -6.12
CA GLY A 79 3.68 -13.26 -6.22
C GLY A 79 3.76 -12.43 -7.51
N LYS A 80 2.91 -12.71 -8.50
CA LYS A 80 2.89 -11.95 -9.77
C LYS A 80 2.07 -10.66 -9.72
N LYS A 81 1.08 -10.61 -8.85
CA LYS A 81 0.20 -9.44 -8.70
C LYS A 81 0.00 -9.18 -7.22
N ARG A 82 -0.05 -7.90 -6.82
CA ARG A 82 -0.42 -7.54 -5.47
C ARG A 82 -1.83 -8.06 -5.13
N GLY A 83 -2.05 -8.35 -3.87
CA GLY A 83 -3.35 -8.85 -3.44
C GLY A 83 -3.32 -9.45 -2.04
N TYR A 84 -4.51 -9.75 -1.56
CA TYR A 84 -4.74 -10.60 -0.42
C TYR A 84 -5.21 -11.97 -0.90
N TYR A 85 -4.48 -13.00 -0.55
CA TYR A 85 -4.69 -14.35 -1.00
C TYR A 85 -4.96 -15.27 0.17
N ARG A 86 -5.86 -16.22 -0.02
CA ARG A 86 -6.27 -17.12 1.04
C ARG A 86 -6.40 -18.54 0.50
N ILE A 87 -5.92 -19.50 1.28
CA ILE A 87 -6.25 -20.91 1.11
C ILE A 87 -7.32 -21.24 2.17
N ALA A 88 -8.55 -21.45 1.73
CA ALA A 88 -9.67 -21.59 2.64
C ALA A 88 -9.91 -23.06 3.07
N SER A 89 -9.53 -24.01 2.23
CA SER A 89 -9.73 -25.43 2.50
C SER A 89 -8.71 -26.29 1.78
N THR A 90 -8.51 -27.48 2.35
CA THR A 90 -7.70 -28.53 1.75
C THR A 90 -8.55 -29.80 1.67
N THR A 91 -8.57 -30.40 0.50
CA THR A 91 -9.19 -31.72 0.28
C THR A 91 -8.12 -32.81 0.41
N VAL A 92 -8.37 -33.76 1.27
CA VAL A 92 -7.48 -34.90 1.49
C VAL A 92 -8.20 -36.17 1.05
N THR A 93 -7.61 -36.87 0.10
CA THR A 93 -8.12 -38.18 -0.36
C THR A 93 -7.12 -39.26 0.04
N SER A 94 -7.57 -40.24 0.79
CA SER A 94 -6.79 -41.40 1.22
C SER A 94 -7.33 -42.66 0.55
N TYR A 95 -6.43 -43.51 0.11
CA TYR A 95 -6.77 -44.80 -0.47
C TYR A 95 -6.35 -45.91 0.47
N ASP A 96 -7.11 -47.02 0.44
CA ASP A 96 -6.73 -48.25 1.10
C ASP A 96 -5.52 -48.91 0.42
N PHE A 97 -5.00 -49.95 1.06
CA PHE A 97 -3.80 -50.65 0.56
C PHE A 97 -3.99 -51.34 -0.80
N LEU A 98 -5.23 -51.73 -1.11
CA LEU A 98 -5.60 -52.36 -2.36
C LEU A 98 -6.14 -51.39 -3.40
N MET A 99 -6.21 -50.09 -3.07
CA MET A 99 -6.79 -49.02 -3.90
C MET A 99 -8.25 -49.30 -4.31
N THR A 100 -8.98 -50.06 -3.51
CA THR A 100 -10.39 -50.43 -3.77
C THR A 100 -11.35 -49.40 -3.23
N GLU A 101 -11.00 -48.75 -2.11
CA GLU A 101 -11.83 -47.73 -1.49
C GLU A 101 -11.05 -46.43 -1.34
N LYS A 102 -11.75 -45.32 -1.52
CA LYS A 102 -11.24 -43.97 -1.25
C LYS A 102 -12.08 -43.27 -0.19
N GLN A 103 -11.39 -42.60 0.71
CA GLN A 103 -12.01 -41.71 1.69
C GLN A 103 -11.58 -40.27 1.39
N VAL A 104 -12.55 -39.35 1.31
CA VAL A 104 -12.34 -37.93 1.07
C VAL A 104 -12.73 -37.16 2.31
N ALA A 105 -11.85 -36.28 2.75
CA ALA A 105 -12.09 -35.38 3.87
C ALA A 105 -11.70 -33.95 3.48
N HIS A 106 -12.48 -33.00 3.97
CA HIS A 106 -12.19 -31.57 3.78
C HIS A 106 -11.74 -30.97 5.11
N PHE A 107 -10.63 -30.27 5.07
CA PHE A 107 -10.06 -29.59 6.24
C PHE A 107 -10.11 -28.09 5.99
N PRO A 108 -10.76 -27.30 6.86
CA PRO A 108 -10.70 -25.86 6.77
C PRO A 108 -9.25 -25.40 7.00
N GLN A 109 -8.82 -24.39 6.26
CA GLN A 109 -7.52 -23.72 6.40
C GLN A 109 -7.79 -22.24 6.60
N GLU A 110 -7.01 -21.61 7.45
CA GLU A 110 -7.02 -20.17 7.66
C GLU A 110 -5.67 -19.56 7.23
N THR A 111 -5.17 -20.03 6.08
CA THR A 111 -3.89 -19.59 5.57
C THR A 111 -4.08 -18.34 4.74
N GLU A 112 -3.53 -17.24 5.22
CA GLU A 112 -3.57 -15.93 4.58
C GLU A 112 -2.18 -15.53 4.07
N PHE A 113 -2.13 -14.80 2.96
CA PHE A 113 -0.90 -14.36 2.37
C PHE A 113 -1.09 -13.03 1.64
N TYR A 114 -0.21 -12.07 1.91
CA TYR A 114 -0.23 -10.77 1.24
C TYR A 114 0.89 -10.68 0.21
N VAL A 115 0.54 -10.23 -0.99
CA VAL A 115 1.51 -9.72 -1.96
C VAL A 115 1.35 -8.20 -1.96
N LEU A 116 2.31 -7.52 -1.38
CA LEU A 116 2.32 -6.06 -1.23
C LEU A 116 2.64 -5.37 -2.56
N PRO A 117 2.27 -4.09 -2.74
CA PRO A 117 2.70 -3.29 -3.89
C PRO A 117 4.22 -3.33 -4.08
N ALA A 118 4.66 -3.36 -5.33
CA ALA A 118 6.08 -3.43 -5.67
C ALA A 118 6.87 -2.25 -5.11
N HIS A 119 8.12 -2.49 -4.77
CA HIS A 119 9.04 -1.41 -4.41
C HIS A 119 9.37 -0.53 -5.61
N ILE A 120 9.40 0.77 -5.39
CA ILE A 120 9.90 1.75 -6.36
C ILE A 120 11.32 2.15 -5.97
N SER A 121 12.21 2.19 -6.97
CA SER A 121 13.60 2.58 -6.72
C SER A 121 13.70 3.98 -6.12
N ALA A 122 14.67 4.17 -5.22
CA ALA A 122 14.88 5.44 -4.53
C ALA A 122 15.16 6.62 -5.50
N SER A 123 15.75 6.34 -6.66
CA SER A 123 16.02 7.35 -7.68
C SER A 123 14.75 7.92 -8.31
N HIS A 124 13.77 7.07 -8.61
CA HIS A 124 12.52 7.48 -9.24
C HIS A 124 11.62 8.24 -8.28
N ILE A 125 11.48 7.78 -7.04
CA ILE A 125 10.59 8.42 -6.07
C ILE A 125 11.14 9.75 -5.51
N ARG A 126 12.46 10.01 -5.68
CA ARG A 126 13.13 11.19 -5.12
C ARG A 126 12.53 12.50 -5.58
N ILE A 127 12.18 12.63 -6.87
CA ILE A 127 11.65 13.88 -7.42
C ILE A 127 10.27 14.21 -6.84
N PRO A 128 9.25 13.32 -6.92
CA PRO A 128 7.96 13.60 -6.29
C PRO A 128 8.09 13.87 -4.79
N TYR A 129 8.90 13.07 -4.10
CA TYR A 129 9.10 13.24 -2.67
C TYR A 129 9.73 14.59 -2.29
N SER A 130 10.76 15.04 -3.03
CA SER A 130 11.40 16.33 -2.77
C SER A 130 10.44 17.51 -3.03
N LYS A 131 9.54 17.40 -4.00
CA LYS A 131 8.51 18.40 -4.27
C LYS A 131 7.48 18.46 -3.13
N ILE A 132 7.00 17.31 -2.66
CA ILE A 132 6.13 17.21 -1.48
C ILE A 132 6.78 17.91 -0.28
N MET A 133 8.02 17.56 0.03
CA MET A 133 8.77 18.15 1.13
C MET A 133 9.00 19.66 0.96
N GLY A 134 9.24 20.11 -0.28
CA GLY A 134 9.40 21.53 -0.60
C GLY A 134 8.14 22.34 -0.29
N LEU A 135 6.96 21.84 -0.65
CA LEU A 135 5.67 22.48 -0.35
C LEU A 135 5.39 22.49 1.15
N LEU A 136 5.59 21.37 1.84
CA LEU A 136 5.41 21.29 3.30
C LEU A 136 6.30 22.26 4.04
N VAL A 137 7.59 22.40 3.65
CA VAL A 137 8.53 23.34 4.25
C VAL A 137 8.16 24.80 3.94
N SER A 138 7.72 25.06 2.70
CA SER A 138 7.27 26.42 2.30
C SER A 138 6.09 26.86 3.14
N ARG A 139 5.10 25.98 3.29
CA ARG A 139 3.89 26.23 4.08
C ARG A 139 4.20 26.47 5.54
N ARG A 140 5.08 25.67 6.14
CA ARG A 140 5.54 25.88 7.52
C ARG A 140 6.09 27.28 7.74
N ARG A 141 6.87 27.83 6.77
CA ARG A 141 7.41 29.18 6.86
C ARG A 141 6.35 30.29 6.80
N VAL A 142 5.23 30.03 6.12
CA VAL A 142 4.12 30.99 6.00
C VAL A 142 3.24 30.97 7.26
N TYR A 143 3.07 29.80 7.86
CA TYR A 143 2.21 29.60 9.04
C TYR A 143 2.98 29.51 10.37
N ASP A 144 4.31 29.67 10.38
CA ASP A 144 5.06 29.91 11.63
C ASP A 144 4.50 31.20 12.26
N ASP A 145 3.51 31.04 13.11
CA ASP A 145 3.01 32.15 13.91
C ASP A 145 4.11 32.54 14.90
N PRO A 146 4.72 33.73 14.73
CA PRO A 146 5.75 34.19 15.66
C PRO A 146 5.25 34.40 17.08
N PHE A 147 3.93 34.22 17.32
CA PHE A 147 3.28 34.42 18.60
C PHE A 147 3.00 33.12 19.37
N GLU A 148 3.18 31.94 18.77
CA GLU A 148 3.03 30.67 19.47
C GLU A 148 4.27 30.39 20.34
N PHE A 149 4.22 30.94 21.56
CA PHE A 149 5.29 30.88 22.55
C PHE A 149 5.25 29.53 23.26
N ALA A 150 6.21 28.67 22.97
CA ALA A 150 6.37 27.37 23.63
C ALA A 150 7.22 27.42 24.90
N GLY A 151 8.13 28.39 24.99
CA GLY A 151 9.03 28.49 26.13
C GLY A 151 10.24 29.40 25.86
N ILE A 152 11.14 29.46 26.85
CA ILE A 152 12.40 30.18 26.76
C ILE A 152 13.53 29.15 27.00
N ARG A 153 14.57 29.20 26.16
CA ARG A 153 15.79 28.42 26.34
C ARG A 153 17.03 29.27 26.15
N ASP A 154 18.17 28.77 26.55
CA ASP A 154 19.45 29.42 26.32
C ASP A 154 19.76 29.61 24.83
N TYR A 155 20.30 30.75 24.47
CA TYR A 155 20.73 31.08 23.13
C TYR A 155 21.88 30.19 22.66
N ARG A 156 21.81 29.71 21.44
CA ARG A 156 22.90 29.00 20.74
C ARG A 156 23.36 29.82 19.55
N ARG A 157 24.65 29.70 19.20
CA ARG A 157 25.24 30.47 18.07
C ARG A 157 24.57 30.26 16.70
N SER A 158 23.82 29.17 16.58
CA SER A 158 23.01 28.86 15.40
C SER A 158 21.66 29.57 15.35
N ASP A 159 21.24 30.21 16.46
CA ASP A 159 19.92 30.81 16.53
C ASP A 159 19.92 32.21 15.90
N PRO A 160 18.87 32.53 15.09
CA PRO A 160 18.72 33.89 14.56
C PRO A 160 18.51 34.92 15.66
N MET A 161 19.21 36.05 15.60
CA MET A 161 19.11 37.11 16.60
C MET A 161 17.70 37.67 16.78
N LYS A 162 16.83 37.55 15.77
CA LYS A 162 15.43 38.02 15.81
C LYS A 162 14.57 37.29 16.85
N TYR A 163 14.99 36.08 17.27
CA TYR A 163 14.25 35.28 18.28
C TYR A 163 14.74 35.48 19.70
N ILE A 164 15.74 36.35 19.92
CA ILE A 164 16.24 36.66 21.27
C ILE A 164 15.15 37.39 22.07
N ASN A 165 14.81 36.83 23.24
CA ASN A 165 13.92 37.45 24.19
C ASN A 165 14.74 38.44 25.05
N TRP A 166 14.86 39.65 24.59
CA TRP A 166 15.65 40.70 25.27
C TRP A 166 15.16 40.98 26.69
N LYS A 167 13.83 40.89 26.91
CA LYS A 167 13.21 41.12 28.22
C LYS A 167 13.57 40.03 29.24
N ALA A 168 13.53 38.74 28.81
CA ALA A 168 13.91 37.62 29.64
C ALA A 168 15.43 37.58 29.86
N SER A 169 16.23 37.84 28.82
CA SER A 169 17.68 37.90 28.89
C SER A 169 18.18 38.95 29.87
N ALA A 170 17.53 40.13 29.88
CA ALA A 170 17.90 41.23 30.81
C ALA A 170 17.60 40.86 32.28
N ARG A 171 16.68 39.96 32.54
CA ARG A 171 16.35 39.50 33.90
C ARG A 171 17.23 38.31 34.37
N GLY A 172 17.59 37.43 33.42
CA GLY A 172 18.36 36.23 33.73
C GLY A 172 19.87 36.36 33.63
N GLY A 173 20.37 37.45 33.07
CA GLY A 173 21.84 37.67 32.88
C GLY A 173 22.49 36.80 31.80
N THR A 174 21.71 36.00 31.09
CA THR A 174 22.14 35.16 29.96
C THR A 174 21.26 35.43 28.74
N LEU A 175 21.83 35.24 27.54
CA LEU A 175 21.03 35.37 26.32
C LEU A 175 20.02 34.21 26.23
N LEU A 176 18.74 34.58 26.19
CA LEU A 176 17.61 33.65 26.09
C LEU A 176 16.88 33.85 24.77
N VAL A 177 16.41 32.76 24.19
CA VAL A 177 15.66 32.72 22.94
C VAL A 177 14.25 32.22 23.19
N ASN A 178 13.26 32.89 22.56
CA ASN A 178 11.91 32.35 22.51
C ASN A 178 11.93 31.05 21.70
N GLN A 179 11.48 30.00 22.31
CA GLN A 179 11.22 28.72 21.65
C GLN A 179 9.76 28.74 21.18
N HIS A 180 9.56 28.63 19.87
CA HIS A 180 8.25 28.47 19.29
C HIS A 180 8.03 26.98 19.10
N ASP A 181 6.93 26.48 19.60
CA ASP A 181 6.59 25.07 19.44
C ASP A 181 5.94 24.88 18.07
N SER A 182 6.62 24.22 17.18
CA SER A 182 6.06 23.79 15.91
C SER A 182 5.38 22.42 16.10
N THR A 183 4.41 22.36 16.99
CA THR A 183 3.60 21.14 17.28
C THR A 183 2.54 20.87 16.22
N LEU A 184 2.46 21.63 15.15
CA LEU A 184 1.62 21.26 14.01
C LEU A 184 2.25 20.05 13.32
N SER A 185 1.77 18.87 13.69
CA SER A 185 2.01 17.64 12.94
C SER A 185 1.56 17.85 11.51
N GLN A 186 2.50 17.85 10.57
CA GLN A 186 2.19 17.99 9.15
C GLN A 186 1.34 16.81 8.71
N LYS A 187 0.21 17.09 8.06
CA LYS A 187 -0.73 16.09 7.59
C LYS A 187 -0.81 16.09 6.07
N VAL A 188 -0.53 14.96 5.47
CA VAL A 188 -0.64 14.74 4.03
C VAL A 188 -1.76 13.74 3.76
N THR A 189 -2.66 14.09 2.85
CA THR A 189 -3.68 13.16 2.36
C THR A 189 -3.31 12.68 0.96
N VAL A 190 -3.09 11.38 0.85
CA VAL A 190 -2.86 10.69 -0.43
C VAL A 190 -4.20 10.27 -1.01
N LEU A 191 -4.54 10.81 -2.17
CA LEU A 191 -5.74 10.50 -2.94
C LEU A 191 -5.35 9.58 -4.09
N LEU A 192 -5.91 8.38 -4.14
CA LEU A 192 -5.54 7.37 -5.12
C LEU A 192 -6.73 7.00 -6.00
N ASP A 193 -6.56 7.14 -7.31
CA ASP A 193 -7.54 6.79 -8.32
C ASP A 193 -7.29 5.38 -8.86
N CYS A 194 -8.25 4.49 -8.62
CA CYS A 194 -8.28 3.10 -9.09
C CYS A 194 -9.25 2.87 -10.25
N THR A 195 -9.78 3.92 -10.88
CA THR A 195 -10.75 3.80 -11.97
C THR A 195 -10.11 3.19 -13.22
N GLY A 196 -10.86 2.29 -13.87
CA GLY A 196 -10.51 1.72 -15.17
C GLY A 196 -9.62 0.48 -15.09
N ILE A 197 -10.07 -0.55 -15.79
CA ILE A 197 -9.38 -1.84 -16.00
C ILE A 197 -9.63 -2.27 -17.46
N GLY A 198 -8.93 -3.31 -17.90
CA GLY A 198 -9.24 -4.04 -19.13
C GLY A 198 -8.22 -3.86 -20.26
N SER A 199 -7.18 -3.07 -20.08
CA SER A 199 -6.00 -3.12 -20.93
C SER A 199 -4.74 -3.32 -20.09
N ALA A 200 -3.74 -4.00 -20.66
CA ALA A 200 -2.46 -4.22 -19.97
C ALA A 200 -1.79 -2.90 -19.53
N VAL A 201 -1.93 -1.86 -20.35
CA VAL A 201 -1.42 -0.51 -20.06
C VAL A 201 -2.14 0.10 -18.86
N THR A 202 -3.48 0.09 -18.87
CA THR A 202 -4.29 0.65 -17.79
C THR A 202 -4.02 -0.07 -16.48
N ASP A 203 -3.90 -1.40 -16.52
CA ASP A 203 -3.61 -2.21 -15.34
C ASP A 203 -2.20 -1.92 -14.80
N ALA A 204 -1.20 -1.77 -15.68
CA ALA A 204 0.16 -1.39 -15.30
C ALA A 204 0.22 0.01 -14.66
N LEU A 205 -0.53 0.98 -15.22
CA LEU A 205 -0.62 2.33 -14.66
C LEU A 205 -1.27 2.33 -13.26
N ASN A 206 -2.32 1.53 -13.05
CA ASN A 206 -2.95 1.36 -11.75
C ASN A 206 -1.97 0.74 -10.72
N GLU A 207 -1.28 -0.35 -11.09
CA GLU A 207 -0.31 -0.98 -10.20
C GLU A 207 0.85 -0.04 -9.86
N THR A 208 1.29 0.78 -10.83
CA THR A 208 2.31 1.81 -10.59
C THR A 208 1.78 2.90 -9.66
N ALA A 209 0.55 3.40 -9.87
CA ALA A 209 -0.07 4.41 -9.02
C ALA A 209 -0.14 3.95 -7.55
N ILE A 210 -0.57 2.70 -7.33
CA ILE A 210 -0.66 2.10 -6.01
C ILE A 210 0.73 1.93 -5.38
N SER A 211 1.73 1.54 -6.18
CA SER A 211 3.12 1.40 -5.71
C SER A 211 3.73 2.75 -5.33
N ILE A 212 3.44 3.82 -6.11
CA ILE A 212 3.84 5.19 -5.78
C ILE A 212 3.20 5.63 -4.46
N ALA A 213 1.89 5.41 -4.29
CA ALA A 213 1.17 5.76 -3.05
C ALA A 213 1.80 5.06 -1.83
N ALA A 214 2.08 3.77 -1.94
CA ALA A 214 2.68 2.98 -0.87
C ALA A 214 4.08 3.49 -0.50
N GLU A 215 4.93 3.74 -1.49
CA GLU A 215 6.31 4.16 -1.27
C GLU A 215 6.40 5.59 -0.72
N LEU A 216 5.59 6.52 -1.24
CA LEU A 216 5.53 7.89 -0.73
C LEU A 216 5.05 7.94 0.71
N ALA A 217 3.94 7.24 0.99
CA ALA A 217 3.37 7.20 2.33
C ALA A 217 4.34 6.60 3.36
N GLU A 218 5.03 5.51 3.02
CA GLU A 218 6.03 4.91 3.91
C GLU A 218 7.16 5.88 4.23
N ARG A 219 7.68 6.62 3.23
CA ARG A 219 8.73 7.62 3.44
C ARG A 219 8.26 8.77 4.31
N MET A 220 7.06 9.30 4.05
CA MET A 220 6.48 10.37 4.86
C MET A 220 6.28 9.93 6.32
N LEU A 221 5.76 8.71 6.55
CA LEU A 221 5.63 8.13 7.89
C LEU A 221 6.98 7.90 8.57
N ALA A 222 8.01 7.53 7.79
CA ALA A 222 9.38 7.38 8.32
C ALA A 222 10.01 8.71 8.75
N ASP A 223 9.64 9.79 8.07
CA ASP A 223 10.10 11.17 8.40
C ASP A 223 9.19 11.88 9.42
N GLY A 224 8.22 11.15 10.01
CA GLY A 224 7.35 11.65 11.08
C GLY A 224 6.17 12.50 10.60
N ILE A 225 5.87 12.49 9.31
CA ILE A 225 4.71 13.16 8.73
C ILE A 225 3.48 12.26 8.89
N SER A 226 2.35 12.83 9.33
CA SER A 226 1.08 12.11 9.39
C SER A 226 0.51 11.92 7.98
N VAL A 227 0.08 10.71 7.67
CA VAL A 227 -0.47 10.35 6.35
C VAL A 227 -1.86 9.78 6.48
N SER A 228 -2.79 10.30 5.67
CA SER A 228 -4.09 9.66 5.42
C SER A 228 -4.12 9.16 3.98
N ALA A 229 -4.69 8.00 3.72
CA ALA A 229 -4.90 7.50 2.37
C ALA A 229 -6.38 7.28 2.10
N ILE A 230 -6.86 7.85 0.99
CA ILE A 230 -8.25 7.75 0.54
C ILE A 230 -8.22 7.30 -0.93
N SER A 231 -9.05 6.34 -1.29
CA SER A 231 -9.16 5.84 -2.66
C SER A 231 -10.61 5.54 -3.01
N ASN A 232 -10.95 5.73 -4.28
CA ASN A 232 -12.20 5.20 -4.83
C ASN A 232 -12.17 3.68 -5.07
N GLY A 233 -10.99 3.04 -4.96
CA GLY A 233 -10.86 1.58 -5.02
C GLY A 233 -11.58 0.89 -3.88
N ILE A 234 -12.05 -0.34 -4.15
CA ILE A 234 -12.79 -1.16 -3.20
C ILE A 234 -11.85 -2.15 -2.52
N ASP A 235 -11.92 -2.21 -1.20
CA ASP A 235 -11.22 -3.24 -0.43
C ASP A 235 -11.88 -4.61 -0.66
N THR A 236 -11.12 -5.61 -1.07
CA THR A 236 -11.61 -6.96 -1.37
C THR A 236 -12.13 -7.73 -0.16
N VAL A 237 -11.83 -7.30 1.06
CA VAL A 237 -12.21 -7.99 2.30
C VAL A 237 -13.49 -7.41 2.88
N ASP A 238 -13.60 -6.09 2.99
CA ASP A 238 -14.76 -5.43 3.61
C ASP A 238 -15.73 -4.77 2.62
N GLY A 239 -15.38 -4.75 1.33
CA GLY A 239 -16.22 -4.22 0.26
C GLY A 239 -16.42 -2.70 0.29
N LYS A 240 -15.60 -1.97 1.04
CA LYS A 240 -15.68 -0.51 1.19
C LYS A 240 -14.60 0.22 0.43
N MET A 241 -14.83 1.50 0.13
CA MET A 241 -13.76 2.38 -0.35
C MET A 241 -12.69 2.56 0.73
N LEU A 242 -11.44 2.66 0.30
CA LEU A 242 -10.33 2.88 1.23
C LEU A 242 -10.42 4.26 1.88
N SER A 243 -10.37 4.26 3.21
CA SER A 243 -10.10 5.45 4.03
C SER A 243 -9.39 5.00 5.30
N THR A 244 -8.11 5.30 5.41
CA THR A 244 -7.29 4.80 6.53
C THR A 244 -7.41 5.63 7.79
N GLY A 245 -8.00 6.83 7.71
CA GLY A 245 -7.82 7.84 8.74
C GLY A 245 -6.36 8.33 8.81
N GLU A 246 -6.02 9.01 9.88
CA GLU A 246 -4.68 9.56 10.10
C GLU A 246 -3.75 8.49 10.67
N LEU A 247 -2.67 8.20 9.95
CA LEU A 247 -1.63 7.27 10.32
C LEU A 247 -0.37 8.04 10.72
N THR A 248 0.27 7.61 11.82
CA THR A 248 1.48 8.24 12.35
C THR A 248 2.53 7.18 12.70
N GLY A 249 3.79 7.50 12.44
CA GLY A 249 4.92 6.67 12.80
C GLY A 249 5.19 5.51 11.82
N ARG A 250 6.44 5.10 11.77
CA ARG A 250 6.95 4.10 10.82
C ARG A 250 6.23 2.74 10.90
N ASN A 251 5.75 2.37 12.07
CA ASN A 251 5.12 1.06 12.29
C ASN A 251 3.77 0.92 11.56
N THR A 252 3.12 2.02 11.17
CA THR A 252 1.85 2.00 10.44
C THR A 252 2.03 1.81 8.93
N ALA A 253 3.25 1.90 8.42
CA ALA A 253 3.53 1.75 6.99
C ALA A 253 3.13 0.37 6.45
N LEU A 254 3.43 -0.70 7.20
CA LEU A 254 3.05 -2.06 6.80
C LEU A 254 1.52 -2.22 6.79
N TYR A 255 0.82 -1.64 7.76
CA TYR A 255 -0.65 -1.62 7.77
C TYR A 255 -1.18 -0.97 6.50
N LEU A 256 -0.67 0.22 6.14
CA LEU A 256 -1.08 0.91 4.92
C LEU A 256 -0.78 0.08 3.65
N ARG A 257 0.40 -0.53 3.56
CA ARG A 257 0.75 -1.39 2.42
C ARG A 257 -0.21 -2.60 2.29
N ARG A 258 -0.65 -3.19 3.41
CA ARG A 258 -1.65 -4.26 3.41
C ARG A 258 -3.02 -3.76 2.93
N GLN A 259 -3.44 -2.56 3.35
CA GLN A 259 -4.68 -1.95 2.85
C GLN A 259 -4.61 -1.70 1.33
N LEU A 260 -3.49 -1.14 0.86
CA LEU A 260 -3.27 -0.91 -0.57
C LEU A 260 -3.18 -2.22 -1.38
N ALA A 261 -2.66 -3.30 -0.79
CA ALA A 261 -2.64 -4.61 -1.43
C ALA A 261 -4.04 -5.17 -1.68
N ARG A 262 -5.00 -4.87 -0.82
CA ARG A 262 -6.39 -5.34 -0.90
C ARG A 262 -7.27 -4.53 -1.86
N LEU A 263 -6.78 -3.39 -2.37
CA LEU A 263 -7.55 -2.54 -3.28
C LEU A 263 -7.82 -3.21 -4.62
N GLU A 264 -9.05 -3.21 -5.03
CA GLU A 264 -9.49 -3.62 -6.36
C GLU A 264 -9.76 -2.39 -7.23
N CYS A 265 -9.14 -2.38 -8.42
CA CYS A 265 -9.40 -1.40 -9.46
C CYS A 265 -10.54 -1.91 -10.35
N ARG A 266 -11.52 -1.05 -10.68
CA ARG A 266 -12.71 -1.43 -11.44
C ARG A 266 -13.15 -0.29 -12.37
N ASN A 267 -14.09 -0.58 -13.28
CA ASN A 267 -14.67 0.43 -14.17
C ASN A 267 -15.89 1.15 -13.56
N ASP A 268 -16.54 0.51 -12.59
CA ASP A 268 -17.79 0.97 -11.94
C ASP A 268 -17.55 1.71 -10.61
N LEU A 269 -16.34 2.20 -10.38
CA LEU A 269 -15.99 2.98 -9.20
C LEU A 269 -16.56 4.40 -9.26
N THR A 270 -16.73 5.01 -8.09
CA THR A 270 -17.02 6.45 -7.99
C THR A 270 -15.95 7.24 -8.74
N PRO A 271 -16.30 8.08 -9.72
CA PRO A 271 -15.33 8.89 -10.43
C PRO A 271 -14.55 9.80 -9.46
N MET A 272 -13.23 9.98 -9.70
CA MET A 272 -12.38 10.81 -8.85
C MET A 272 -12.92 12.24 -8.65
N PRO A 273 -13.45 12.95 -9.67
CA PRO A 273 -14.03 14.27 -9.47
C PRO A 273 -15.18 14.29 -8.43
N GLN A 274 -16.03 13.27 -8.43
CA GLN A 274 -17.12 13.16 -7.45
C GLN A 274 -16.58 12.90 -6.04
N LEU A 275 -15.54 12.07 -5.91
CA LEU A 275 -14.90 11.83 -4.62
C LEU A 275 -14.27 13.12 -4.07
N LEU A 276 -13.58 13.91 -4.91
CA LEU A 276 -12.98 15.19 -4.52
C LEU A 276 -14.03 16.19 -4.00
N ARG A 277 -15.18 16.29 -4.67
CA ARG A 277 -16.30 17.13 -4.19
C ARG A 277 -16.84 16.67 -2.85
N THR A 278 -17.01 15.36 -2.66
CA THR A 278 -17.47 14.81 -1.37
C THR A 278 -16.49 15.11 -0.24
N LEU A 279 -15.18 15.08 -0.52
CA LEU A 279 -14.14 15.42 0.45
C LEU A 279 -14.12 16.91 0.76
N HIS A 280 -14.35 17.76 -0.24
CA HIS A 280 -14.48 19.22 -0.04
C HIS A 280 -15.64 19.56 0.88
N ASP A 281 -16.82 18.99 0.64
CA ASP A 281 -18.02 19.21 1.45
C ASP A 281 -17.88 18.64 2.88
N GLY A 282 -17.07 17.61 3.06
CA GLY A 282 -16.82 16.95 4.35
C GLY A 282 -15.81 17.66 5.27
N ALA A 283 -15.28 18.81 4.89
CA ALA A 283 -14.29 19.60 5.66
C ALA A 283 -13.07 18.78 6.13
N HIS A 284 -12.56 17.90 5.28
CA HIS A 284 -11.31 17.17 5.56
C HIS A 284 -10.11 18.11 5.44
N GLY A 285 -9.66 18.67 6.57
CA GLY A 285 -8.47 19.54 6.61
C GLY A 285 -7.19 18.70 6.44
N SER A 286 -6.37 19.06 5.46
CA SER A 286 -5.02 18.53 5.27
C SER A 286 -4.08 19.67 4.89
N ASP A 287 -2.79 19.55 5.26
CA ASP A 287 -1.81 20.55 4.88
C ASP A 287 -1.42 20.43 3.41
N LEU A 288 -1.41 19.21 2.89
CA LEU A 288 -1.09 18.92 1.51
C LEU A 288 -1.92 17.74 1.00
N TYR A 289 -2.44 17.88 -0.20
CA TYR A 289 -3.07 16.79 -0.93
C TYR A 289 -2.15 16.25 -2.02
N VAL A 290 -1.98 14.93 -2.08
CA VAL A 290 -1.20 14.24 -3.10
C VAL A 290 -2.15 13.35 -3.89
N LEU A 291 -2.60 13.82 -5.05
CA LEU A 291 -3.43 13.03 -5.96
C LEU A 291 -2.52 12.15 -6.84
N ILE A 292 -2.84 10.87 -6.93
CA ILE A 292 -2.21 9.92 -7.85
C ILE A 292 -3.31 9.36 -8.75
N SER A 293 -3.37 9.85 -9.98
CA SER A 293 -4.39 9.48 -10.96
C SER A 293 -3.83 9.53 -12.37
N LYS A 294 -4.18 8.52 -13.17
CA LYS A 294 -3.86 8.46 -14.61
C LYS A 294 -4.90 9.15 -15.50
N GLU A 295 -6.02 9.60 -14.93
CA GLU A 295 -7.12 10.18 -15.68
C GLU A 295 -6.77 11.59 -16.16
N GLN A 296 -6.72 11.77 -17.47
CA GLN A 296 -6.36 13.05 -18.12
C GLN A 296 -7.53 13.74 -18.80
N LYS A 297 -8.69 13.10 -18.86
CA LYS A 297 -9.84 13.58 -19.67
C LYS A 297 -10.93 14.23 -18.86
N LEU A 298 -11.07 13.86 -17.58
CA LEU A 298 -12.10 14.39 -16.71
C LEU A 298 -11.63 15.69 -16.04
N PRO A 299 -12.55 16.56 -15.63
CA PRO A 299 -12.24 17.80 -14.94
C PRO A 299 -11.75 17.54 -13.49
N VAL A 300 -10.69 16.73 -13.35
CA VAL A 300 -10.07 16.42 -12.07
C VAL A 300 -9.40 17.65 -11.47
N LEU A 301 -8.77 18.46 -12.32
CA LEU A 301 -8.00 19.62 -11.91
C LEU A 301 -8.87 20.68 -11.21
N PRO A 302 -10.03 21.12 -11.75
CA PRO A 302 -10.89 22.09 -11.09
C PRO A 302 -11.43 21.61 -9.72
N ASP A 303 -11.79 20.32 -9.62
CA ASP A 303 -12.30 19.77 -8.36
C ASP A 303 -11.16 19.59 -7.32
N LEU A 304 -9.94 19.33 -7.77
CA LEU A 304 -8.76 19.31 -6.91
C LEU A 304 -8.40 20.72 -6.43
N GLU A 305 -8.46 21.73 -7.32
CA GLU A 305 -8.26 23.14 -6.96
C GLU A 305 -9.30 23.62 -5.93
N ALA A 306 -10.57 23.24 -6.10
CA ALA A 306 -11.62 23.56 -5.14
C ALA A 306 -11.36 22.91 -3.77
N LEU A 307 -10.94 21.63 -3.74
CA LEU A 307 -10.58 20.94 -2.50
C LEU A 307 -9.42 21.63 -1.77
N THR A 308 -8.53 22.26 -2.53
CA THR A 308 -7.31 22.90 -2.00
C THR A 308 -7.50 24.38 -1.66
N GLU A 309 -8.72 24.92 -1.50
CA GLU A 309 -8.91 26.29 -1.04
C GLU A 309 -8.16 26.54 0.27
N GLY A 310 -6.98 27.21 0.16
CA GLY A 310 -6.07 27.45 1.28
C GLY A 310 -5.05 26.33 1.58
N SER A 311 -4.95 25.30 0.74
CA SER A 311 -3.97 24.21 0.81
C SER A 311 -3.20 24.08 -0.51
N ASP A 312 -2.05 23.40 -0.49
CA ASP A 312 -1.33 23.05 -1.71
C ASP A 312 -1.71 21.64 -2.17
N ALA A 313 -1.54 21.36 -3.46
CA ALA A 313 -1.70 20.01 -4.00
C ALA A 313 -0.58 19.64 -4.98
N ILE A 314 -0.29 18.36 -5.03
CA ILE A 314 0.53 17.73 -6.06
C ILE A 314 -0.31 16.67 -6.75
N TRP A 315 -0.31 16.70 -8.07
CA TRP A 315 -0.87 15.63 -8.87
C TRP A 315 0.26 14.82 -9.52
N ILE A 316 0.43 13.59 -9.07
CA ILE A 316 1.33 12.63 -9.70
C ILE A 316 0.53 11.88 -10.76
N LEU A 317 0.96 12.00 -12.00
CA LEU A 317 0.29 11.50 -13.18
C LEU A 317 1.10 10.36 -13.80
N PRO A 318 0.75 9.07 -13.53
CA PRO A 318 1.32 7.94 -14.25
C PRO A 318 0.90 7.97 -15.70
N GLU A 319 1.88 7.95 -16.62
CA GLU A 319 1.67 8.01 -18.08
C GLU A 319 2.41 6.87 -18.75
N ASP A 320 1.80 6.30 -19.79
CA ASP A 320 2.53 5.41 -20.71
C ASP A 320 3.52 6.23 -21.54
N ARG A 321 4.78 5.82 -21.55
CA ARG A 321 5.85 6.44 -22.34
C ARG A 321 5.49 6.55 -23.83
N ASN A 322 4.72 5.62 -24.37
CA ASN A 322 4.30 5.59 -25.76
C ASN A 322 2.99 6.36 -26.02
N MET A 323 2.44 7.06 -25.03
CA MET A 323 1.21 7.81 -25.19
C MET A 323 1.38 8.96 -26.17
N PRO A 324 0.51 9.05 -27.24
CA PRO A 324 0.56 10.17 -28.17
C PRO A 324 0.36 11.51 -27.48
N GLU A 325 1.11 12.54 -27.86
CA GLU A 325 1.06 13.88 -27.25
C GLU A 325 -0.34 14.52 -27.22
N ARG A 326 -1.18 14.23 -28.23
CA ARG A 326 -2.58 14.71 -28.29
C ARG A 326 -3.46 14.27 -27.13
N TYR A 327 -3.04 13.23 -26.36
CA TYR A 327 -3.75 12.73 -25.20
C TYR A 327 -3.09 13.16 -23.88
N LYS A 328 -1.96 13.86 -23.97
CA LYS A 328 -1.28 14.37 -22.78
C LYS A 328 -2.02 15.58 -22.22
N LEU A 329 -2.10 15.66 -20.91
CA LEU A 329 -2.64 16.81 -20.22
C LEU A 329 -1.83 18.06 -20.55
N THR A 330 -2.49 19.10 -21.10
CA THR A 330 -1.87 20.38 -21.45
C THR A 330 -2.21 21.48 -20.44
N GLU A 331 -3.17 21.23 -19.55
CA GLU A 331 -3.60 22.20 -18.56
C GLU A 331 -2.51 22.42 -17.51
N THR A 332 -2.36 23.65 -17.08
CA THR A 332 -1.47 24.07 -16.01
C THR A 332 -2.27 24.80 -14.94
N SER A 333 -1.94 24.55 -13.70
CA SER A 333 -2.53 25.23 -12.55
C SER A 333 -1.47 26.04 -11.82
N LYS A 334 -1.91 27.07 -11.07
CA LYS A 334 -1.04 27.85 -10.19
C LYS A 334 -0.98 27.25 -8.77
N SER A 335 -2.00 26.51 -8.39
CA SER A 335 -2.18 25.92 -7.06
C SER A 335 -1.85 24.44 -7.00
N VAL A 336 -1.85 23.75 -8.15
CA VAL A 336 -1.57 22.31 -8.24
C VAL A 336 -0.30 22.06 -9.03
N GLU A 337 0.70 21.46 -8.41
CA GLU A 337 1.92 21.04 -9.10
C GLU A 337 1.73 19.67 -9.74
N ILE A 338 1.90 19.57 -11.06
CA ILE A 338 1.75 18.31 -11.81
C ILE A 338 3.12 17.66 -11.99
N VAL A 339 3.24 16.41 -11.54
CA VAL A 339 4.44 15.58 -11.66
C VAL A 339 4.13 14.38 -12.55
N ARG A 340 4.69 14.37 -13.76
CA ARG A 340 4.54 13.25 -14.69
C ARG A 340 5.43 12.09 -14.28
N TRP A 341 4.88 10.90 -14.36
CA TRP A 341 5.57 9.64 -14.06
C TRP A 341 5.45 8.70 -15.25
N GLU A 342 6.54 8.54 -15.99
CA GLU A 342 6.58 7.61 -17.12
C GLU A 342 6.73 6.14 -16.65
N VAL A 343 5.89 5.27 -17.24
CA VAL A 343 5.83 3.82 -16.97
C VAL A 343 6.28 3.04 -18.18
#